data_44f8e447c2cec1ea386dbb97c569c83d
#
_entry.id   44f8e447c2cec1ea386dbb97c569c83d
#
_cell.length_a   1.000
_cell.length_b   1.000
_cell.length_c   1.000
_cell.angle_alpha   90.00
_cell.angle_beta   90.00
_cell.angle_gamma   90.00
#
_symmetry.space_group_name_H-M   'P 1'
#
loop_
_entity.id
_entity.type
_entity.pdbx_description
1 polymer ?
#
loop_
_entity_poly.entity_id
_entity_poly.type
_entity_poly.pdbx_seq_one_letter_code
_entity_poly.pdbx_strand_id
1 'polypeptide(L)'
;VLPNGLPGTSAKLLPEAPNYEEAKALLSKAGFPDGFNLVLAGPAGRYPGDAESLQAVAQSWARIGVNAQPAASPFSVFNTKRAAGDYAIWYGGTSGEAADIILHTLLASPNPERGTGALNFGKYRNETFDAMLAKAESIQEGPERNEALALATELVMADQPIIPLYHFHHIIGYGPRIGSYVMHPRGWTTAMQTLPAME
;
A
#
# COMPACT_ATOMS: atom_id res chain seq x y z
N VAL A 1 1.58 -2.08 5.96
CA VAL A 1 0.58 -1.59 4.99
C VAL A 1 0.08 -0.21 5.37
N LEU A 2 -0.20 0.03 6.63
CA LEU A 2 -0.53 1.34 7.20
C LEU A 2 0.55 1.78 8.20
N PRO A 3 0.64 3.09 8.52
CA PRO A 3 1.52 3.57 9.59
C PRO A 3 1.24 2.86 10.91
N ASN A 4 2.28 2.53 11.65
CA ASN A 4 2.14 1.97 12.99
C ASN A 4 1.35 2.92 13.91
N GLY A 5 0.53 2.33 14.78
CA GLY A 5 -0.32 3.08 15.71
C GLY A 5 -1.75 3.31 15.22
N LEU A 6 -2.07 2.98 13.96
CA LEU A 6 -3.46 2.91 13.51
C LEU A 6 -4.11 1.59 13.94
N PRO A 7 -5.45 1.57 14.13
CA PRO A 7 -6.17 0.36 14.51
C PRO A 7 -5.86 -0.83 13.58
N GLY A 8 -5.52 -1.97 14.16
CA GLY A 8 -5.25 -3.21 13.43
C GLY A 8 -3.89 -3.28 12.73
N THR A 9 -2.95 -2.36 13.01
CA THR A 9 -1.56 -2.46 12.52
C THR A 9 -0.70 -3.28 13.48
N SER A 10 0.31 -3.98 12.93
CA SER A 10 1.27 -4.74 13.73
C SER A 10 2.58 -3.96 13.93
N ALA A 11 3.02 -3.86 15.18
CA ALA A 11 4.32 -3.28 15.52
C ALA A 11 5.52 -4.16 15.12
N LYS A 12 5.28 -5.42 14.73
CA LYS A 12 6.33 -6.34 14.27
C LYS A 12 6.73 -6.10 12.81
N LEU A 13 5.85 -5.46 12.01
CA LEU A 13 6.10 -5.18 10.61
C LEU A 13 6.83 -3.83 10.47
N LEU A 14 8.10 -3.83 10.83
CA LEU A 14 8.98 -2.66 10.73
C LEU A 14 9.71 -2.64 9.38
N PRO A 15 10.03 -1.43 8.86
CA PRO A 15 10.91 -1.31 7.71
C PRO A 15 12.29 -1.90 8.03
N GLU A 16 12.79 -2.72 7.14
CA GLU A 16 14.15 -3.25 7.21
C GLU A 16 15.05 -2.57 6.18
N ALA A 17 16.35 -2.53 6.48
CA ALA A 17 17.32 -2.06 5.49
C ALA A 17 17.40 -3.06 4.32
N PRO A 18 17.57 -2.59 3.07
CA PRO A 18 17.68 -3.47 1.93
C PRO A 18 18.88 -4.43 2.06
N ASN A 19 18.63 -5.73 1.90
CA ASN A 19 19.67 -6.76 1.87
C ASN A 19 19.83 -7.27 0.43
N TYR A 20 20.72 -6.65 -0.33
CA TYR A 20 20.92 -6.97 -1.75
C TYR A 20 21.54 -8.35 -1.98
N GLU A 21 22.36 -8.85 -1.06
CA GLU A 21 22.97 -10.18 -1.18
C GLU A 21 21.93 -11.27 -0.97
N GLU A 22 21.08 -11.14 0.01
CA GLU A 22 19.95 -12.04 0.22
C GLU A 22 18.97 -12.00 -0.94
N ALA A 23 18.65 -10.80 -1.45
CA ALA A 23 17.78 -10.62 -2.60
C ALA A 23 18.32 -11.34 -3.85
N LYS A 24 19.64 -11.26 -4.15
CA LYS A 24 20.28 -12.01 -5.24
C LYS A 24 20.20 -13.52 -5.00
N ALA A 25 20.43 -13.97 -3.77
CA ALA A 25 20.32 -15.40 -3.42
C ALA A 25 18.90 -15.92 -3.63
N LEU A 26 17.87 -15.14 -3.25
CA LEU A 26 16.47 -15.47 -3.50
C LEU A 26 16.11 -15.50 -4.98
N LEU A 27 16.61 -14.55 -5.78
CA LEU A 27 16.45 -14.55 -7.24
C LEU A 27 17.08 -15.79 -7.88
N SER A 28 18.29 -16.13 -7.47
CA SER A 28 18.97 -17.33 -7.95
C SER A 28 18.21 -18.61 -7.61
N LYS A 29 17.69 -18.70 -6.37
CA LYS A 29 16.84 -19.81 -5.92
C LYS A 29 15.52 -19.88 -6.71
N ALA A 30 14.99 -18.75 -7.13
CA ALA A 30 13.80 -18.66 -7.96
C ALA A 30 14.04 -18.95 -9.45
N GLY A 31 15.29 -19.24 -9.87
CA GLY A 31 15.64 -19.55 -11.25
C GLY A 31 16.08 -18.33 -12.09
N PHE A 32 16.35 -17.20 -11.44
CA PHE A 32 16.79 -15.96 -12.09
C PHE A 32 18.17 -15.48 -11.57
N PRO A 33 19.25 -16.30 -11.69
CA PRO A 33 20.56 -15.95 -11.13
C PRO A 33 21.15 -14.67 -11.76
N ASP A 34 20.82 -14.40 -13.04
CA ASP A 34 21.27 -13.23 -13.80
C ASP A 34 20.24 -12.08 -13.78
N GLY A 35 19.18 -12.22 -12.98
CA GLY A 35 18.05 -11.27 -12.95
C GLY A 35 17.13 -11.41 -14.16
N PHE A 36 16.33 -10.40 -14.42
CA PHE A 36 15.38 -10.37 -15.55
C PHE A 36 14.95 -8.93 -15.87
N ASN A 37 14.25 -8.78 -17.01
CA ASN A 37 13.69 -7.51 -17.45
C ASN A 37 12.19 -7.47 -17.17
N LEU A 38 11.67 -6.31 -16.74
CA LEU A 38 10.24 -6.07 -16.58
C LEU A 38 9.87 -4.60 -16.82
N VAL A 39 8.60 -4.34 -17.03
CA VAL A 39 8.04 -2.99 -17.04
C VAL A 39 7.44 -2.70 -15.66
N LEU A 40 7.91 -1.65 -14.99
CA LEU A 40 7.35 -1.14 -13.75
C LEU A 40 6.37 -0.01 -14.08
N ALA A 41 5.08 -0.33 -14.12
CA ALA A 41 4.05 0.62 -14.49
C ALA A 41 3.62 1.50 -13.31
N GLY A 42 3.16 2.72 -13.60
CA GLY A 42 2.61 3.61 -12.60
C GLY A 42 1.84 4.79 -13.21
N PRO A 43 1.10 5.52 -12.39
CA PRO A 43 0.46 6.75 -12.83
C PRO A 43 1.48 7.88 -12.97
N ALA A 44 1.11 8.91 -13.72
CA ALA A 44 1.82 10.18 -13.81
C ALA A 44 0.93 11.29 -13.25
N GLY A 45 1.44 12.04 -12.28
CA GLY A 45 0.76 13.19 -11.67
C GLY A 45 -0.45 12.83 -10.80
N ARG A 46 -0.52 11.61 -10.29
CA ARG A 46 -1.57 11.14 -9.35
C ARG A 46 -1.13 11.28 -7.90
N TYR A 47 0.11 10.93 -7.60
CA TYR A 47 0.70 10.98 -6.27
C TYR A 47 1.91 11.91 -6.27
N PRO A 48 2.20 12.60 -5.16
CA PRO A 48 3.44 13.37 -5.04
C PRO A 48 4.66 12.47 -5.29
N GLY A 49 5.49 12.82 -6.28
CA GLY A 49 6.72 12.10 -6.59
C GLY A 49 6.52 10.69 -7.20
N ASP A 50 5.41 10.43 -7.89
CA ASP A 50 5.13 9.12 -8.47
C ASP A 50 6.15 8.70 -9.53
N ALA A 51 6.54 9.59 -10.42
CA ALA A 51 7.55 9.31 -11.44
C ALA A 51 8.94 9.08 -10.82
N GLU A 52 9.34 9.87 -9.85
CA GLU A 52 10.58 9.74 -9.10
C GLU A 52 10.62 8.43 -8.30
N SER A 53 9.48 8.02 -7.74
CA SER A 53 9.36 6.75 -7.01
C SER A 53 9.58 5.55 -7.92
N LEU A 54 9.01 5.56 -9.13
CA LEU A 54 9.26 4.51 -10.14
C LEU A 54 10.74 4.42 -10.49
N GLN A 55 11.41 5.56 -10.67
CA GLN A 55 12.84 5.63 -10.96
C GLN A 55 13.69 5.07 -9.80
N ALA A 56 13.38 5.47 -8.56
CA ALA A 56 14.09 5.02 -7.36
C ALA A 56 13.98 3.51 -7.17
N VAL A 57 12.78 2.94 -7.36
CA VAL A 57 12.56 1.49 -7.30
C VAL A 57 13.36 0.77 -8.39
N ALA A 58 13.31 1.26 -9.63
CA ALA A 58 14.07 0.67 -10.74
C ALA A 58 15.59 0.69 -10.49
N GLN A 59 16.12 1.81 -9.96
CA GLN A 59 17.54 1.91 -9.58
C GLN A 59 17.93 0.94 -8.45
N SER A 60 17.04 0.77 -7.45
CA SER A 60 17.27 -0.19 -6.37
C SER A 60 17.31 -1.62 -6.89
N TRP A 61 16.38 -1.99 -7.76
CA TRP A 61 16.28 -3.33 -8.32
C TRP A 61 17.43 -3.66 -9.31
N ALA A 62 17.95 -2.67 -10.01
CA ALA A 62 19.13 -2.86 -10.87
C ALA A 62 20.34 -3.41 -10.10
N ARG A 63 20.47 -3.13 -8.80
CA ARG A 63 21.55 -3.63 -7.93
C ARG A 63 21.51 -5.15 -7.73
N ILE A 64 20.36 -5.76 -7.96
CA ILE A 64 20.15 -7.20 -7.84
C ILE A 64 19.94 -7.88 -9.20
N GLY A 65 20.20 -7.17 -10.32
CA GLY A 65 20.05 -7.72 -11.66
C GLY A 65 18.65 -7.59 -12.26
N VAL A 66 17.68 -7.03 -11.54
CA VAL A 66 16.33 -6.81 -12.08
C VAL A 66 16.29 -5.47 -12.82
N ASN A 67 16.23 -5.55 -14.16
CA ASN A 67 16.17 -4.38 -15.03
C ASN A 67 14.71 -3.94 -15.21
N ALA A 68 14.22 -3.13 -14.27
CA ALA A 68 12.87 -2.57 -14.30
C ALA A 68 12.86 -1.30 -15.18
N GLN A 69 12.01 -1.28 -16.21
CA GLN A 69 11.79 -0.10 -17.04
C GLN A 69 10.60 0.69 -16.51
N PRO A 70 10.80 1.90 -15.96
CA PRO A 70 9.70 2.75 -15.50
C PRO A 70 8.79 3.16 -16.65
N ALA A 71 7.48 2.97 -16.49
CA ALA A 71 6.46 3.34 -17.46
C ALA A 71 5.32 4.10 -16.77
N ALA A 72 5.47 5.42 -16.69
CA ALA A 72 4.44 6.32 -16.18
C ALA A 72 3.42 6.69 -17.26
N SER A 73 2.13 6.71 -16.92
CA SER A 73 1.07 7.11 -17.84
C SER A 73 -0.03 7.88 -17.11
N PRO A 74 -0.85 8.69 -17.82
CA PRO A 74 -1.99 9.37 -17.22
C PRO A 74 -2.87 8.40 -16.41
N PHE A 75 -3.36 8.82 -15.25
CA PHE A 75 -4.05 7.93 -14.31
C PHE A 75 -5.22 7.16 -14.94
N SER A 76 -6.00 7.75 -15.84
CA SER A 76 -7.10 7.08 -16.52
C SER A 76 -6.62 5.89 -17.36
N VAL A 77 -5.54 6.08 -18.14
CA VAL A 77 -4.93 5.03 -18.96
C VAL A 77 -4.33 3.94 -18.07
N PHE A 78 -3.55 4.34 -17.06
CA PHE A 78 -2.97 3.43 -16.09
C PHE A 78 -4.04 2.58 -15.40
N ASN A 79 -5.12 3.21 -14.91
CA ASN A 79 -6.16 2.51 -14.17
C ASN A 79 -6.92 1.49 -15.03
N THR A 80 -7.22 1.84 -16.29
CA THR A 80 -7.85 0.92 -17.24
C THR A 80 -6.99 -0.31 -17.50
N LYS A 81 -5.70 -0.13 -17.79
CA LYS A 81 -4.77 -1.23 -18.03
C LYS A 81 -4.54 -2.08 -16.79
N ARG A 82 -4.41 -1.45 -15.60
CA ARG A 82 -4.30 -2.17 -14.34
C ARG A 82 -5.52 -3.05 -14.08
N ALA A 83 -6.73 -2.53 -14.30
CA ALA A 83 -7.97 -3.27 -14.12
C ALA A 83 -8.10 -4.42 -15.13
N ALA A 84 -7.58 -4.26 -16.34
CA ALA A 84 -7.52 -5.33 -17.34
C ALA A 84 -6.47 -6.43 -17.03
N GLY A 85 -5.53 -6.15 -16.10
CA GLY A 85 -4.45 -7.08 -15.75
C GLY A 85 -3.25 -7.02 -16.71
N ASP A 86 -3.08 -5.90 -17.43
CA ASP A 86 -2.02 -5.72 -18.44
C ASP A 86 -0.63 -5.50 -17.82
N TYR A 87 -0.54 -5.33 -16.51
CA TYR A 87 0.72 -5.09 -15.81
C TYR A 87 1.09 -6.26 -14.89
N ALA A 88 2.33 -6.74 -15.02
CA ALA A 88 2.87 -7.73 -14.10
C ALA A 88 3.14 -7.12 -12.71
N ILE A 89 3.59 -5.87 -12.69
CA ILE A 89 3.81 -5.11 -11.46
C ILE A 89 3.51 -3.63 -11.71
N TRP A 90 3.00 -2.96 -10.69
CA TRP A 90 2.71 -1.53 -10.76
C TRP A 90 2.91 -0.83 -9.43
N TYR A 91 3.16 0.48 -9.51
CA TYR A 91 3.17 1.41 -8.39
C TYR A 91 1.80 2.01 -8.18
N GLY A 92 1.35 2.09 -6.94
CA GLY A 92 0.10 2.73 -6.57
C GLY A 92 0.06 3.13 -5.10
N GLY A 93 -0.93 3.91 -4.74
CA GLY A 93 -1.16 4.35 -3.36
C GLY A 93 -2.60 4.10 -2.93
N THR A 94 -2.78 3.92 -1.64
CA THR A 94 -4.09 3.81 -0.99
C THR A 94 -4.07 4.52 0.36
N SER A 95 -5.23 4.77 0.93
CA SER A 95 -5.39 5.37 2.26
C SER A 95 -6.48 4.65 3.03
N GLY A 96 -6.36 4.64 4.36
CA GLY A 96 -7.34 4.06 5.27
C GLY A 96 -7.14 4.57 6.68
N GLU A 97 -8.17 4.50 7.50
CA GLU A 97 -8.17 4.89 8.91
C GLU A 97 -7.81 3.73 9.83
N ALA A 98 -8.02 2.51 9.35
CA ALA A 98 -7.74 1.26 10.04
C ALA A 98 -7.29 0.18 9.04
N ALA A 99 -6.69 -0.87 9.55
CA ALA A 99 -6.15 -1.94 8.71
C ALA A 99 -7.24 -2.71 7.96
N ASP A 100 -8.41 -2.91 8.55
CA ASP A 100 -9.52 -3.67 7.96
C ASP A 100 -9.90 -3.19 6.57
N ILE A 101 -10.05 -1.87 6.35
CA ILE A 101 -10.40 -1.29 5.05
C ILE A 101 -9.37 -1.68 3.97
N ILE A 102 -8.09 -1.62 4.31
CA ILE A 102 -7.01 -1.95 3.38
C ILE A 102 -6.94 -3.46 3.13
N LEU A 103 -7.03 -4.25 4.19
CA LEU A 103 -7.01 -5.71 4.09
C LEU A 103 -8.20 -6.20 3.25
N HIS A 104 -9.39 -5.70 3.54
CA HIS A 104 -10.63 -6.06 2.87
C HIS A 104 -10.65 -5.68 1.39
N THR A 105 -10.24 -4.46 1.06
CA THR A 105 -10.36 -3.95 -0.32
C THR A 105 -9.17 -4.32 -1.20
N LEU A 106 -7.94 -4.32 -0.65
CA LEU A 106 -6.71 -4.46 -1.44
C LEU A 106 -6.14 -5.88 -1.45
N LEU A 107 -6.29 -6.63 -0.36
CA LEU A 107 -5.60 -7.91 -0.16
C LEU A 107 -6.53 -9.13 -0.04
N ALA A 108 -7.78 -8.97 0.40
CA ALA A 108 -8.73 -10.07 0.43
C ALA A 108 -8.99 -10.64 -0.97
N SER A 109 -9.30 -11.92 -1.06
CA SER A 109 -9.64 -12.57 -2.31
C SER A 109 -10.83 -11.88 -2.97
N PRO A 110 -10.75 -11.58 -4.28
CA PRO A 110 -11.84 -10.91 -4.99
C PRO A 110 -13.13 -11.73 -4.93
N ASN A 111 -14.16 -11.17 -4.34
CA ASN A 111 -15.51 -11.73 -4.26
C ASN A 111 -16.55 -10.61 -4.39
N PRO A 112 -17.17 -10.42 -5.58
CA PRO A 112 -18.14 -9.36 -5.82
C PRO A 112 -19.38 -9.46 -4.92
N GLU A 113 -19.81 -10.67 -4.54
CA GLU A 113 -21.00 -10.87 -3.69
C GLU A 113 -20.77 -10.37 -2.26
N ARG A 114 -19.54 -10.49 -1.77
CA ARG A 114 -19.11 -10.01 -0.44
C ARG A 114 -18.52 -8.61 -0.47
N GLY A 115 -18.23 -8.07 -1.64
CA GLY A 115 -17.55 -6.79 -1.82
C GLY A 115 -16.06 -6.82 -1.48
N THR A 116 -15.46 -8.02 -1.26
CA THR A 116 -14.04 -8.12 -0.91
C THR A 116 -13.15 -8.03 -2.14
N GLY A 117 -11.91 -7.55 -1.96
CA GLY A 117 -10.89 -7.54 -3.00
C GLY A 117 -11.17 -6.61 -4.17
N ALA A 118 -12.00 -5.57 -3.98
CA ALA A 118 -12.38 -4.64 -5.06
C ALA A 118 -11.18 -3.91 -5.70
N LEU A 119 -10.06 -3.77 -4.99
CA LEU A 119 -8.82 -3.17 -5.46
C LEU A 119 -7.67 -4.20 -5.58
N ASN A 120 -7.95 -5.47 -5.38
CA ASN A 120 -6.97 -6.56 -5.52
C ASN A 120 -6.76 -6.91 -7.00
N PHE A 121 -6.19 -5.98 -7.77
CA PHE A 121 -5.92 -6.19 -9.20
C PHE A 121 -4.81 -7.23 -9.46
N GLY A 122 -3.99 -7.54 -8.44
CA GLY A 122 -3.00 -8.63 -8.48
C GLY A 122 -3.61 -10.01 -8.36
N LYS A 123 -4.92 -10.09 -8.05
CA LYS A 123 -5.67 -11.35 -7.90
C LYS A 123 -5.05 -12.30 -6.85
N TYR A 124 -4.41 -11.74 -5.84
CA TYR A 124 -3.91 -12.50 -4.71
C TYR A 124 -5.05 -13.27 -4.04
N ARG A 125 -4.77 -14.48 -3.58
CA ARG A 125 -5.73 -15.34 -2.88
C ARG A 125 -5.02 -16.11 -1.77
N ASN A 126 -5.60 -16.09 -0.57
CA ASN A 126 -5.17 -16.87 0.56
C ASN A 126 -6.38 -17.14 1.46
N GLU A 127 -6.90 -18.35 1.43
CA GLU A 127 -8.12 -18.73 2.17
C GLU A 127 -7.94 -18.61 3.69
N THR A 128 -6.73 -18.87 4.21
CA THR A 128 -6.44 -18.70 5.64
C THR A 128 -6.51 -17.22 6.03
N PHE A 129 -5.93 -16.34 5.21
CA PHE A 129 -6.03 -14.91 5.43
C PHE A 129 -7.48 -14.42 5.35
N ASP A 130 -8.23 -14.84 4.34
CA ASP A 130 -9.64 -14.45 4.16
C ASP A 130 -10.50 -14.86 5.38
N ALA A 131 -10.26 -16.07 5.91
CA ALA A 131 -10.96 -16.56 7.11
C ALA A 131 -10.57 -15.76 8.37
N MET A 132 -9.28 -15.43 8.54
CA MET A 132 -8.81 -14.59 9.66
C MET A 132 -9.38 -13.18 9.59
N LEU A 133 -9.41 -12.58 8.41
CA LEU A 133 -9.97 -11.25 8.19
C LEU A 133 -11.47 -11.24 8.49
N ALA A 134 -12.23 -12.19 7.95
CA ALA A 134 -13.67 -12.30 8.22
C ALA A 134 -13.97 -12.47 9.72
N LYS A 135 -13.15 -13.28 10.43
CA LYS A 135 -13.26 -13.41 11.88
C LYS A 135 -12.98 -12.09 12.60
N ALA A 136 -11.91 -11.38 12.23
CA ALA A 136 -11.57 -10.10 12.83
C ALA A 136 -12.68 -9.05 12.61
N GLU A 137 -13.27 -9.01 11.41
CA GLU A 137 -14.36 -8.10 11.06
C GLU A 137 -15.66 -8.40 11.82
N SER A 138 -15.87 -9.63 12.29
CA SER A 138 -17.02 -10.01 13.13
C SER A 138 -16.90 -9.59 14.60
N ILE A 139 -15.70 -9.22 15.05
CA ILE A 139 -15.45 -8.74 16.41
C ILE A 139 -15.85 -7.26 16.50
N GLN A 140 -16.50 -6.86 17.62
CA GLN A 140 -16.83 -5.46 17.87
C GLN A 140 -15.56 -4.60 17.91
N GLU A 141 -15.64 -3.36 17.46
CA GLU A 141 -14.53 -2.41 17.52
C GLU A 141 -13.91 -2.33 18.92
N GLY A 142 -12.59 -2.48 18.97
CA GLY A 142 -11.85 -2.48 20.22
C GLY A 142 -10.50 -3.20 20.13
N PRO A 143 -9.80 -3.34 21.25
CA PRO A 143 -8.46 -3.94 21.30
C PRO A 143 -8.41 -5.36 20.72
N GLU A 144 -9.41 -6.20 20.99
CA GLU A 144 -9.48 -7.58 20.49
C GLU A 144 -9.56 -7.63 18.96
N ARG A 145 -10.41 -6.79 18.34
CA ARG A 145 -10.47 -6.68 16.88
C ARG A 145 -9.14 -6.18 16.29
N ASN A 146 -8.52 -5.19 16.95
CA ASN A 146 -7.24 -4.64 16.49
C ASN A 146 -6.13 -5.69 16.53
N GLU A 147 -6.09 -6.54 17.55
CA GLU A 147 -5.14 -7.65 17.65
C GLU A 147 -5.40 -8.70 16.55
N ALA A 148 -6.64 -9.08 16.32
CA ALA A 148 -7.01 -10.02 15.26
C ALA A 148 -6.64 -9.49 13.86
N LEU A 149 -6.86 -8.20 13.59
CA LEU A 149 -6.46 -7.53 12.34
C LEU A 149 -4.93 -7.44 12.21
N ALA A 150 -4.20 -7.20 13.31
CA ALA A 150 -2.74 -7.18 13.31
C ALA A 150 -2.17 -8.56 12.93
N LEU A 151 -2.73 -9.64 13.48
CA LEU A 151 -2.33 -11.02 13.14
C LEU A 151 -2.65 -11.35 11.68
N ALA A 152 -3.80 -10.94 11.15
CA ALA A 152 -4.14 -11.11 9.74
C ALA A 152 -3.18 -10.31 8.84
N THR A 153 -2.77 -9.09 9.27
CA THR A 153 -1.78 -8.28 8.56
C THR A 153 -0.41 -8.97 8.54
N GLU A 154 0.04 -9.55 9.66
CA GLU A 154 1.30 -10.31 9.72
C GLU A 154 1.27 -11.50 8.76
N LEU A 155 0.18 -12.27 8.73
CA LEU A 155 0.01 -13.43 7.86
C LEU A 155 0.10 -13.03 6.38
N VAL A 156 -0.70 -12.04 5.96
CA VAL A 156 -0.73 -11.66 4.54
C VAL A 156 0.58 -11.03 4.08
N MET A 157 1.26 -10.30 4.95
CA MET A 157 2.55 -9.70 4.60
C MET A 157 3.70 -10.70 4.54
N ALA A 158 3.58 -11.87 5.17
CA ALA A 158 4.53 -12.98 4.99
C ALA A 158 4.54 -13.52 3.55
N ASP A 159 3.41 -13.47 2.85
CA ASP A 159 3.29 -13.85 1.42
C ASP A 159 3.76 -12.73 0.47
N GLN A 160 3.96 -11.52 0.98
CA GLN A 160 4.41 -10.33 0.23
C GLN A 160 3.59 -10.04 -1.05
N PRO A 161 2.24 -10.03 -1.03
CA PRO A 161 1.43 -9.73 -2.21
C PRO A 161 1.60 -8.29 -2.69
N ILE A 162 2.08 -7.42 -1.83
CA ILE A 162 2.47 -6.04 -2.10
C ILE A 162 3.82 -5.73 -1.44
N ILE A 163 4.51 -4.74 -1.98
CA ILE A 163 5.77 -4.21 -1.44
C ILE A 163 5.49 -2.80 -0.92
N PRO A 164 5.32 -2.60 0.41
CA PRO A 164 5.15 -1.27 0.99
C PRO A 164 6.43 -0.44 0.79
N LEU A 165 6.30 0.76 0.26
CA LEU A 165 7.44 1.64 0.01
C LEU A 165 7.58 2.71 1.09
N TYR A 166 6.54 3.54 1.28
CA TYR A 166 6.54 4.65 2.22
C TYR A 166 5.12 5.15 2.49
N HIS A 167 4.99 6.02 3.47
CA HIS A 167 3.76 6.76 3.77
C HIS A 167 3.92 8.21 3.37
N PHE A 168 2.90 8.78 2.70
CA PHE A 168 2.87 10.19 2.37
C PHE A 168 2.66 11.03 3.63
N HIS A 169 3.42 12.12 3.72
CA HIS A 169 3.17 13.18 4.69
C HIS A 169 2.35 14.27 4.01
N HIS A 170 1.20 14.61 4.58
CA HIS A 170 0.41 15.74 4.12
C HIS A 170 0.99 17.02 4.73
N ILE A 171 1.35 17.99 3.87
CA ILE A 171 1.83 19.30 4.28
C ILE A 171 0.73 20.30 3.98
N ILE A 172 0.19 20.94 5.02
CA ILE A 172 -0.89 21.92 4.91
C ILE A 172 -0.37 23.30 5.34
N GLY A 173 -0.46 24.27 4.43
CA GLY A 173 -0.25 25.68 4.74
C GLY A 173 -1.59 26.37 4.93
N TYR A 174 -1.73 27.18 5.96
CA TYR A 174 -2.91 28.02 6.17
C TYR A 174 -2.53 29.45 6.57
N GLY A 175 -3.40 30.40 6.23
CA GLY A 175 -3.15 31.82 6.47
C GLY A 175 -3.41 32.25 7.92
N PRO A 176 -3.04 33.51 8.28
CA PRO A 176 -3.05 34.00 9.66
C PRO A 176 -4.44 34.06 10.30
N ARG A 177 -5.51 34.00 9.53
CA ARG A 177 -6.90 33.99 10.05
C ARG A 177 -7.33 32.61 10.59
N ILE A 178 -6.50 31.57 10.42
CA ILE A 178 -6.77 30.23 10.93
C ILE A 178 -5.86 29.99 12.13
N GLY A 179 -6.44 29.76 13.29
CA GLY A 179 -5.72 29.48 14.53
C GLY A 179 -5.27 28.02 14.64
N SER A 180 -6.08 27.09 14.17
CA SER A 180 -5.71 25.67 14.12
C SER A 180 -6.40 24.93 12.99
N TYR A 181 -5.73 23.90 12.50
CA TYR A 181 -6.26 22.97 11.50
C TYR A 181 -5.99 21.54 11.94
N VAL A 182 -7.03 20.72 11.93
CA VAL A 182 -6.90 19.28 12.21
C VAL A 182 -7.07 18.52 10.90
N MET A 183 -6.06 17.75 10.54
CA MET A 183 -6.11 16.92 9.33
C MET A 183 -7.08 15.76 9.51
N HIS A 184 -7.93 15.53 8.50
CA HIS A 184 -8.75 14.34 8.45
C HIS A 184 -7.85 13.08 8.26
N PRO A 185 -8.09 11.98 9.00
CA PRO A 185 -7.24 10.76 8.94
C PRO A 185 -7.07 10.19 7.53
N ARG A 186 -8.07 10.33 6.66
CA ARG A 186 -7.98 9.92 5.24
C ARG A 186 -7.26 10.93 4.34
N GLY A 187 -6.68 11.99 4.90
CA GLY A 187 -6.01 13.03 4.11
C GLY A 187 -6.96 13.94 3.33
N TRP A 188 -8.27 13.95 3.66
CA TRP A 188 -9.20 14.88 3.03
C TRP A 188 -8.98 16.29 3.55
N THR A 189 -8.92 17.26 2.65
CA THR A 189 -8.92 18.67 3.02
C THR A 189 -10.33 19.09 3.38
N THR A 190 -10.57 19.33 4.67
CA THR A 190 -11.88 19.73 5.21
C THR A 190 -11.70 20.81 6.27
N ALA A 191 -12.65 21.71 6.37
CA ALA A 191 -12.67 22.77 7.38
C ALA A 191 -13.42 22.36 8.67
N MET A 192 -13.90 21.13 8.79
CA MET A 192 -14.79 20.71 9.89
C MET A 192 -14.25 20.94 11.29
N GLN A 193 -12.93 20.85 11.48
CA GLN A 193 -12.27 21.05 12.78
C GLN A 193 -11.29 22.24 12.73
N THR A 194 -11.52 23.17 11.82
CA THR A 194 -10.71 24.38 11.70
C THR A 194 -11.24 25.42 12.65
N LEU A 195 -10.36 26.00 13.46
CA LEU A 195 -10.69 27.10 14.37
C LEU A 195 -10.11 28.42 13.83
N PRO A 196 -10.83 29.55 13.99
CA PRO A 196 -10.28 30.86 13.65
C PRO A 196 -9.11 31.21 14.57
N ALA A 197 -8.24 32.12 14.10
CA ALA A 197 -7.27 32.74 14.98
C ALA A 197 -8.02 33.59 16.02
N MET A 198 -7.61 33.49 17.29
CA MET A 198 -8.10 34.40 18.33
C MET A 198 -7.42 35.75 18.11
N GLU A 199 -8.21 36.85 18.17
CA GLU A 199 -7.73 38.22 18.14
C GLU A 199 -6.87 38.58 19.36
#